data_8540549fd59650c3ea57163b0c704c2a
#
_entry.id   8540549fd59650c3ea57163b0c704c2a
#
_cell.length_a   1.000
_cell.length_b   1.000
_cell.length_c   1.000
_cell.angle_alpha   90.00
_cell.angle_beta   90.00
_cell.angle_gamma   90.00
#
_symmetry.space_group_name_H-M   'P 1'
#
loop_
_entity.id
_entity.type
_entity.pdbx_description
1 polymer ?
#
loop_
_entity_poly.entity_id
_entity_poly.type
_entity_poly.pdbx_seq_one_letter_code
_entity_poly.pdbx_strand_id
1 'polypeptide(L)'
;MTPSEIDLVQTSFSKVAPIADQAAEMFYGRLFEIAPEVKPLFNGDMSEQGKKLMGTLAVVVNGLKDLEPIIPVAQNLAIRHVDYGVQAEHYGPVGAALIWTLE
;
A
#
# COMPACT_ATOMS: atom_id res chain seq x y z
N MET A 1 -6.18 -3.34 15.94
CA MET A 1 -6.45 -4.67 15.35
C MET A 1 -6.38 -5.77 16.41
N THR A 2 -7.31 -6.71 16.36
CA THR A 2 -7.25 -7.91 17.20
C THR A 2 -6.20 -8.88 16.64
N PRO A 3 -5.69 -9.82 17.46
CA PRO A 3 -4.76 -10.85 16.94
C PRO A 3 -5.34 -11.65 15.78
N SER A 4 -6.64 -11.93 15.78
CA SER A 4 -7.30 -12.65 14.68
C SER A 4 -7.30 -11.85 13.40
N GLU A 5 -7.52 -10.54 13.50
CA GLU A 5 -7.47 -9.64 12.34
C GLU A 5 -6.07 -9.55 11.76
N ILE A 6 -5.05 -9.46 12.64
CA ILE A 6 -3.65 -9.45 12.22
C ILE A 6 -3.30 -10.73 11.46
N ASP A 7 -3.69 -11.89 11.98
CA ASP A 7 -3.43 -13.18 11.33
C ASP A 7 -4.11 -13.26 9.95
N LEU A 8 -5.33 -12.71 9.83
CA LEU A 8 -6.05 -12.65 8.57
C LEU A 8 -5.31 -11.81 7.53
N VAL A 9 -4.85 -10.63 7.93
CA VAL A 9 -4.11 -9.72 7.06
C VAL A 9 -2.79 -10.37 6.61
N GLN A 10 -2.04 -10.94 7.55
CA GLN A 10 -0.76 -11.57 7.25
C GLN A 10 -0.93 -12.78 6.33
N THR A 11 -1.96 -13.59 6.55
CA THR A 11 -2.26 -14.74 5.71
C THR A 11 -2.66 -14.32 4.30
N SER A 12 -3.52 -13.31 4.17
CA SER A 12 -3.92 -12.78 2.87
C SER A 12 -2.73 -12.22 2.11
N PHE A 13 -1.88 -11.46 2.79
CA PHE A 13 -0.69 -10.89 2.17
C PHE A 13 0.30 -11.97 1.73
N SER A 14 0.45 -13.05 2.51
CA SER A 14 1.35 -14.14 2.13
C SER A 14 0.97 -14.82 0.83
N LYS A 15 -0.30 -14.79 0.45
CA LYS A 15 -0.79 -15.30 -0.84
C LYS A 15 -0.49 -14.34 -1.99
N VAL A 16 -0.39 -13.06 -1.70
CA VAL A 16 -0.15 -12.02 -2.69
C VAL A 16 1.35 -11.82 -2.94
N ALA A 17 2.18 -12.01 -1.92
CA ALA A 17 3.62 -11.75 -2.00
C ALA A 17 4.32 -12.46 -3.18
N PRO A 18 4.01 -13.74 -3.51
CA PRO A 18 4.64 -14.40 -4.66
C PRO A 18 4.26 -13.81 -6.01
N ILE A 19 3.15 -13.09 -6.08
CA ILE A 19 2.69 -12.41 -7.31
C ILE A 19 2.68 -10.90 -7.11
N ALA A 20 3.66 -10.38 -6.38
CA ALA A 20 3.72 -8.98 -5.98
C ALA A 20 3.65 -8.01 -7.16
N ASP A 21 4.38 -8.27 -8.24
CA ASP A 21 4.37 -7.40 -9.42
C ASP A 21 2.96 -7.31 -10.03
N GLN A 22 2.29 -8.44 -10.13
CA GLN A 22 0.94 -8.54 -10.67
C GLN A 22 -0.07 -7.85 -9.74
N ALA A 23 0.08 -8.05 -8.43
CA ALA A 23 -0.77 -7.41 -7.44
C ALA A 23 -0.62 -5.89 -7.45
N ALA A 24 0.60 -5.38 -7.58
CA ALA A 24 0.86 -3.94 -7.67
C ALA A 24 0.22 -3.35 -8.93
N GLU A 25 0.33 -4.05 -10.05
CA GLU A 25 -0.30 -3.64 -11.31
C GLU A 25 -1.83 -3.57 -11.17
N MET A 26 -2.44 -4.55 -10.53
CA MET A 26 -3.87 -4.56 -10.26
C MET A 26 -4.27 -3.39 -9.34
N PHE A 27 -3.50 -3.15 -8.29
CA PHE A 27 -3.75 -2.06 -7.36
C PHE A 27 -3.73 -0.70 -8.07
N TYR A 28 -2.67 -0.40 -8.80
CA TYR A 28 -2.56 0.90 -9.48
C TYR A 28 -3.59 1.05 -10.60
N GLY A 29 -3.87 -0.02 -11.33
CA GLY A 29 -4.93 -0.01 -12.33
C GLY A 29 -6.27 0.35 -11.73
N ARG A 30 -6.60 -0.25 -10.59
CA ARG A 30 -7.86 0.05 -9.90
C ARG A 30 -7.86 1.46 -9.32
N LEU A 31 -6.75 1.90 -8.73
CA LEU A 31 -6.63 3.23 -8.15
C LEU A 31 -6.88 4.30 -9.22
N PHE A 32 -6.25 4.17 -10.40
CA PHE A 32 -6.40 5.15 -11.47
C PHE A 32 -7.79 5.09 -12.12
N GLU A 33 -8.48 3.99 -12.01
CA GLU A 33 -9.85 3.83 -12.48
C GLU A 33 -10.83 4.60 -11.58
N ILE A 34 -10.67 4.48 -10.25
CA ILE A 34 -11.58 5.13 -9.30
C ILE A 34 -11.17 6.56 -8.94
N ALA A 35 -9.91 6.91 -9.12
CA ALA A 35 -9.38 8.24 -8.82
C ALA A 35 -8.34 8.65 -9.87
N PRO A 36 -8.75 8.93 -11.11
CA PRO A 36 -7.80 9.31 -12.17
C PRO A 36 -7.01 10.58 -11.85
N GLU A 37 -7.52 11.42 -10.96
CA GLU A 37 -6.87 12.68 -10.56
C GLU A 37 -5.58 12.45 -9.77
N VAL A 38 -5.33 11.26 -9.25
CA VAL A 38 -4.06 10.98 -8.53
C VAL A 38 -2.94 10.51 -9.48
N LYS A 39 -3.27 10.15 -10.72
CA LYS A 39 -2.29 9.65 -11.67
C LYS A 39 -1.11 10.61 -11.88
N PRO A 40 -1.30 11.94 -11.99
CA PRO A 40 -0.17 12.86 -12.15
C PRO A 40 0.82 12.88 -10.99
N LEU A 41 0.46 12.34 -9.83
CA LEU A 41 1.37 12.26 -8.67
C LEU A 41 2.43 11.17 -8.86
N PHE A 42 2.27 10.29 -9.83
CA PHE A 42 3.18 9.18 -10.13
C PHE A 42 4.00 9.53 -11.37
N ASN A 43 5.22 10.03 -11.15
CA ASN A 43 6.06 10.58 -12.21
C ASN A 43 7.15 9.63 -12.70
N GLY A 44 7.29 8.47 -12.09
CA GLY A 44 8.39 7.56 -12.39
C GLY A 44 7.94 6.28 -13.06
N ASP A 45 8.84 5.31 -13.07
CA ASP A 45 8.57 3.97 -13.56
C ASP A 45 7.59 3.27 -12.63
N MET A 46 6.43 2.90 -13.16
CA MET A 46 5.38 2.24 -12.38
C MET A 46 5.78 0.85 -11.92
N SER A 47 6.67 0.17 -12.65
CA SER A 47 7.23 -1.12 -12.20
C SER A 47 8.04 -0.94 -10.91
N GLU A 48 8.90 0.05 -10.85
CA GLU A 48 9.66 0.37 -9.64
C GLU A 48 8.74 0.84 -8.51
N GLN A 49 7.74 1.64 -8.82
CA GLN A 49 6.77 2.10 -7.85
C GLN A 49 6.02 0.92 -7.22
N GLY A 50 5.64 -0.06 -8.04
CA GLY A 50 5.02 -1.29 -7.57
C GLY A 50 5.90 -2.06 -6.61
N LYS A 51 7.19 -2.19 -6.91
CA LYS A 51 8.15 -2.86 -6.04
C LYS A 51 8.30 -2.14 -4.70
N LYS A 52 8.35 -0.82 -4.71
CA LYS A 52 8.40 -0.01 -3.49
C LYS A 52 7.15 -0.19 -2.65
N LEU A 53 5.98 -0.16 -3.28
CA LEU A 53 4.71 -0.38 -2.60
C LEU A 53 4.69 -1.74 -1.91
N MET A 54 4.99 -2.79 -2.64
CA MET A 54 4.92 -4.15 -2.10
C MET A 54 5.96 -4.39 -1.02
N GLY A 55 7.17 -3.83 -1.18
CA GLY A 55 8.21 -3.90 -0.15
C GLY A 55 7.80 -3.21 1.14
N THR A 56 7.20 -2.03 1.03
CA THR A 56 6.72 -1.28 2.18
C THR A 56 5.56 -1.99 2.86
N LEU A 57 4.62 -2.52 2.09
CA LEU A 57 3.50 -3.29 2.64
C LEU A 57 4.00 -4.53 3.38
N ALA A 58 5.01 -5.21 2.83
CA ALA A 58 5.59 -6.39 3.48
C ALA A 58 6.16 -6.05 4.85
N VAL A 59 6.88 -4.94 4.96
CA VAL A 59 7.43 -4.48 6.24
C VAL A 59 6.33 -4.21 7.25
N VAL A 60 5.30 -3.48 6.85
CA VAL A 60 4.19 -3.12 7.74
C VAL A 60 3.38 -4.34 8.15
N VAL A 61 3.00 -5.18 7.18
CA VAL A 61 2.17 -6.37 7.44
C VAL A 61 2.90 -7.36 8.36
N ASN A 62 4.17 -7.62 8.08
CA ASN A 62 4.97 -8.53 8.91
C ASN A 62 5.25 -7.98 10.29
N GLY A 63 5.19 -6.67 10.47
CA GLY A 63 5.40 -6.00 11.75
C GLY A 63 4.14 -5.72 12.54
N LEU A 64 2.96 -6.20 12.12
CA LEU A 64 1.70 -5.87 12.79
C LEU A 64 1.63 -6.36 14.23
N LYS A 65 2.37 -7.40 14.60
CA LYS A 65 2.41 -7.93 15.97
C LYS A 65 3.36 -7.16 16.88
N ASP A 66 4.28 -6.40 16.29
CA ASP A 66 5.20 -5.51 17.01
C ASP A 66 5.39 -4.26 16.17
N LEU A 67 4.61 -3.23 16.49
CA LEU A 67 4.57 -1.99 15.70
C LEU A 67 5.66 -0.99 16.10
N GLU A 68 6.34 -1.21 17.22
CA GLU A 68 7.32 -0.24 17.70
C GLU A 68 8.42 0.07 16.68
N PRO A 69 9.08 -0.92 16.04
CA PRO A 69 10.06 -0.63 15.00
C PRO A 69 9.45 -0.04 13.72
N ILE A 70 8.14 -0.16 13.54
CA ILE A 70 7.44 0.31 12.33
C ILE A 70 7.09 1.81 12.44
N ILE A 71 6.94 2.34 13.64
CA ILE A 71 6.52 3.73 13.84
C ILE A 71 7.40 4.73 13.10
N PRO A 72 8.74 4.68 13.17
CA PRO A 72 9.58 5.61 12.40
C PRO A 72 9.40 5.48 10.90
N VAL A 73 9.19 4.27 10.39
CA VAL A 73 8.96 4.02 8.96
C VAL A 73 7.64 4.67 8.54
N ALA A 74 6.58 4.48 9.33
CA ALA A 74 5.27 5.06 9.04
C ALA A 74 5.32 6.59 9.07
N GLN A 75 6.05 7.18 10.02
CA GLN A 75 6.22 8.62 10.12
C GLN A 75 6.93 9.18 8.88
N ASN A 76 8.01 8.54 8.43
CA ASN A 76 8.72 8.93 7.22
C ASN A 76 7.84 8.84 5.97
N LEU A 77 7.03 7.79 5.88
CA LEU A 77 6.08 7.62 4.77
C LEU A 77 5.05 8.75 4.74
N ALA A 78 4.52 9.13 5.90
CA ALA A 78 3.55 10.21 5.98
C ALA A 78 4.17 11.53 5.49
N ILE A 79 5.38 11.83 5.90
CA ILE A 79 6.10 13.03 5.45
C ILE A 79 6.32 13.00 3.93
N ARG A 80 6.79 11.87 3.39
CA ARG A 80 7.01 11.72 1.95
C ARG A 80 5.73 11.90 1.14
N HIS A 81 4.61 11.39 1.64
CA HIS A 81 3.33 11.54 0.94
C HIS A 81 2.90 13.00 0.86
N VAL A 82 3.14 13.79 1.91
CA VAL A 82 2.90 15.23 1.85
C VAL A 82 3.78 15.88 0.78
N ASP A 83 5.05 15.51 0.70
CA ASP A 83 6.00 16.03 -0.30
C ASP A 83 5.59 15.62 -1.72
N TYR A 84 4.94 14.48 -1.90
CA TYR A 84 4.43 14.03 -3.21
C TYR A 84 3.16 14.77 -3.64
N GLY A 85 2.58 15.61 -2.78
CA GLY A 85 1.35 16.32 -3.07
C GLY A 85 0.08 15.54 -2.73
N VAL A 86 0.21 14.48 -1.94
CA VAL A 86 -0.95 13.69 -1.50
C VAL A 86 -1.78 14.48 -0.50
N GLN A 87 -3.09 14.52 -0.70
CA GLN A 87 -4.04 15.19 0.17
C GLN A 87 -4.87 14.17 0.95
N ALA A 88 -5.48 14.61 2.04
CA ALA A 88 -6.29 13.73 2.91
C ALA A 88 -7.38 12.99 2.13
N GLU A 89 -8.01 13.64 1.16
CA GLU A 89 -9.06 13.06 0.32
C GLU A 89 -8.59 11.92 -0.59
N HIS A 90 -7.28 11.79 -0.81
CA HIS A 90 -6.71 10.71 -1.63
C HIS A 90 -6.65 9.37 -0.90
N TYR A 91 -6.68 9.36 0.43
CA TYR A 91 -6.56 8.11 1.20
C TYR A 91 -7.77 7.19 1.06
N GLY A 92 -8.95 7.75 0.85
CA GLY A 92 -10.16 6.95 0.63
C GLY A 92 -10.03 6.04 -0.60
N PRO A 93 -9.77 6.59 -1.80
CA PRO A 93 -9.55 5.79 -3.01
C PRO A 93 -8.40 4.80 -2.90
N VAL A 94 -7.30 5.17 -2.25
CA VAL A 94 -6.17 4.27 -2.04
C VAL A 94 -6.59 3.07 -1.20
N GLY A 95 -7.30 3.31 -0.11
CA GLY A 95 -7.81 2.23 0.75
C GLY A 95 -8.77 1.30 0.00
N ALA A 96 -9.67 1.87 -0.80
CA ALA A 96 -10.61 1.09 -1.60
C ALA A 96 -9.89 0.21 -2.63
N ALA A 97 -8.88 0.74 -3.30
CA ALA A 97 -8.09 -0.01 -4.28
C ALA A 97 -7.30 -1.13 -3.61
N LEU A 98 -6.75 -0.90 -2.42
CA LEU A 98 -6.03 -1.93 -1.66
C LEU A 98 -6.94 -3.10 -1.29
N ILE A 99 -8.11 -2.80 -0.76
CA ILE A 99 -9.09 -3.83 -0.38
C ILE A 99 -9.51 -4.63 -1.61
N TRP A 100 -9.80 -3.96 -2.71
CA TRP A 100 -10.16 -4.63 -3.96
C TRP A 100 -9.07 -5.58 -4.43
N THR A 101 -7.81 -5.19 -4.33
CA THR A 101 -6.67 -6.01 -4.76
C THR A 101 -6.51 -7.27 -3.91
N LEU A 102 -6.85 -7.19 -2.63
CA LEU A 102 -6.71 -8.32 -1.69
C LEU A 102 -7.92 -9.28 -1.69
N GLU A 103 -8.98 -8.94 -2.38
CA GLU A 103 -10.16 -9.81 -2.49
C GLU A 103 -9.96 -11.05 -3.37
#